data_36178144913ab73333fb872b22ee1e4f
#
_entry.id   36178144913ab73333fb872b22ee1e4f
#
_cell.length_a   1.000
_cell.length_b   1.000
_cell.length_c   1.000
_cell.angle_alpha   90.00
_cell.angle_beta   90.00
_cell.angle_gamma   90.00
#
_symmetry.space_group_name_H-M   'P 1'
#
loop_
_entity.id
_entity.type
_entity.pdbx_description
1 polymer ?
#
loop_
_entity_poly.entity_id
_entity_poly.type
_entity_poly.pdbx_seq_one_letter_code
_entity_poly.pdbx_strand_id
1 'polypeptide(L)'
;MYPVRLGYTTALDRINALTANGHHAEALVTSVFTVEKTLRRTLRQLVVSAGFVSKMADRVVGSLHGLESVKDAWELYDPKHRKLTNLITPADWKRIKDASAMRNKLIHGERVYALAACLESTKGVLVALGTIKELFGAEYAYSGWESAKSRRVSKLHRDPKVRIAR
;
A
#
# COMPACT_ATOMS: atom_id res chain seq x y z
N MET A 1 -19.77 13.46 7.00
CA MET A 1 -18.46 12.77 6.96
C MET A 1 -18.75 11.28 6.93
N TYR A 2 -18.53 10.62 5.82
CA TYR A 2 -18.72 9.17 5.74
C TYR A 2 -17.43 8.48 6.16
N PRO A 3 -17.39 7.73 7.26
CA PRO A 3 -16.27 6.88 7.57
C PRO A 3 -16.40 5.62 6.71
N VAL A 4 -16.17 5.76 5.41
CA VAL A 4 -16.13 4.60 4.53
C VAL A 4 -14.81 3.89 4.77
N ARG A 5 -14.80 2.99 5.73
CA ARG A 5 -13.81 1.91 5.77
C ARG A 5 -14.10 0.99 4.60
N LEU A 6 -13.68 1.41 3.42
CA LEU A 6 -13.76 0.56 2.24
C LEU A 6 -12.90 -0.67 2.49
N GLY A 7 -13.51 -1.85 2.52
CA GLY A 7 -12.79 -3.11 2.45
C GLY A 7 -12.09 -3.25 1.10
N TYR A 8 -11.20 -4.24 0.99
CA TYR A 8 -10.46 -4.51 -0.25
C TYR A 8 -11.39 -4.74 -1.45
N THR A 9 -12.39 -5.60 -1.28
CA THR A 9 -13.39 -5.90 -2.32
C THR A 9 -14.11 -4.65 -2.78
N THR A 10 -14.56 -3.81 -1.85
CA THR A 10 -15.26 -2.55 -2.18
C THR A 10 -14.36 -1.58 -2.95
N ALA A 11 -13.06 -1.53 -2.63
CA ALA A 11 -12.11 -0.70 -3.38
C ALA A 11 -11.94 -1.21 -4.81
N LEU A 12 -11.85 -2.54 -5.01
CA LEU A 12 -11.79 -3.14 -6.34
C LEU A 12 -13.09 -2.92 -7.13
N ASP A 13 -14.24 -3.12 -6.50
CA ASP A 13 -15.55 -2.91 -7.13
C ASP A 13 -15.70 -1.47 -7.62
N ARG A 14 -15.23 -0.50 -6.84
CA ARG A 14 -15.22 0.90 -7.25
C ARG A 14 -14.34 1.15 -8.47
N ILE A 15 -13.12 0.60 -8.49
CA ILE A 15 -12.22 0.74 -9.65
C ILE A 15 -12.84 0.08 -10.88
N ASN A 16 -13.41 -1.11 -10.74
CA ASN A 16 -14.07 -1.83 -11.82
C ASN A 16 -15.29 -1.07 -12.34
N ALA A 17 -16.10 -0.48 -11.46
CA ALA A 17 -17.25 0.33 -11.86
C ALA A 17 -16.81 1.59 -12.64
N LEU A 18 -15.77 2.29 -12.21
CA LEU A 18 -15.20 3.43 -12.94
C LEU A 18 -14.71 2.99 -14.33
N THR A 19 -14.02 1.86 -14.41
CA THR A 19 -13.53 1.30 -15.67
C THR A 19 -14.68 0.93 -16.59
N ALA A 20 -15.72 0.25 -16.10
CA ALA A 20 -16.87 -0.17 -16.87
C ALA A 20 -17.70 1.01 -17.44
N ASN A 21 -17.70 2.13 -16.70
CA ASN A 21 -18.37 3.37 -17.11
C ASN A 21 -17.49 4.31 -17.98
N GLY A 22 -16.30 3.87 -18.39
CA GLY A 22 -15.40 4.64 -19.23
C GLY A 22 -14.60 5.73 -18.50
N HIS A 23 -14.70 5.81 -17.16
CA HIS A 23 -13.95 6.76 -16.33
C HIS A 23 -12.53 6.26 -16.05
N HIS A 24 -11.74 6.07 -17.14
CA HIS A 24 -10.43 5.41 -17.04
C HIS A 24 -9.37 6.25 -16.31
N ALA A 25 -9.45 7.58 -16.40
CA ALA A 25 -8.53 8.46 -15.67
C ALA A 25 -8.80 8.38 -14.16
N GLU A 26 -10.05 8.43 -13.74
CA GLU A 26 -10.47 8.31 -12.35
C GLU A 26 -10.19 6.89 -11.79
N ALA A 27 -10.35 5.88 -12.63
CA ALA A 27 -9.98 4.50 -12.28
C ALA A 27 -8.48 4.38 -11.99
N LEU A 28 -7.63 5.00 -12.82
CA LEU A 28 -6.19 5.06 -12.60
C LEU A 28 -5.85 5.76 -11.28
N VAL A 29 -6.41 6.94 -11.04
CA VAL A 29 -6.18 7.70 -9.80
C VAL A 29 -6.58 6.86 -8.59
N THR A 30 -7.75 6.24 -8.63
CA THR A 30 -8.27 5.41 -7.53
C THR A 30 -7.43 4.16 -7.31
N SER A 31 -6.94 3.51 -8.37
CA SER A 31 -6.10 2.31 -8.26
C SER A 31 -4.74 2.62 -7.63
N VAL A 32 -4.09 3.71 -8.03
CA VAL A 32 -2.81 4.15 -7.45
C VAL A 32 -3.00 4.52 -5.97
N PHE A 33 -4.06 5.26 -5.64
CA PHE A 33 -4.40 5.58 -4.25
C PHE A 33 -4.60 4.31 -3.41
N THR A 34 -5.23 3.28 -3.98
CA THR A 34 -5.48 2.00 -3.31
C THR A 34 -4.17 1.27 -2.99
N VAL A 35 -3.21 1.25 -3.92
CA VAL A 35 -1.86 0.70 -3.69
C VAL A 35 -1.13 1.50 -2.61
N GLU A 36 -1.09 2.82 -2.72
CA GLU A 36 -0.44 3.67 -1.70
C GLU A 36 -1.03 3.42 -0.31
N LYS A 37 -2.34 3.31 -0.22
CA LYS A 37 -3.04 3.00 1.03
C LYS A 37 -2.65 1.61 1.58
N THR A 38 -2.56 0.62 0.71
CA THR A 38 -2.13 -0.74 1.07
C THR A 38 -0.72 -0.73 1.66
N LEU A 39 0.22 -0.08 0.97
CA LEU A 39 1.60 0.03 1.43
C LEU A 39 1.71 0.78 2.76
N ARG A 40 1.05 1.94 2.89
CA ARG A 40 1.08 2.74 4.12
C ARG A 40 0.47 2.02 5.32
N ARG A 41 -0.65 1.34 5.14
CA ARG A 41 -1.30 0.59 6.21
C ARG A 41 -0.46 -0.61 6.65
N THR A 42 0.16 -1.30 5.70
CA THR A 42 1.06 -2.41 6.03
C THR A 42 2.32 -1.90 6.75
N LEU A 43 2.95 -0.83 6.25
CA LEU A 43 4.10 -0.22 6.93
C LEU A 43 3.72 0.23 8.34
N ARG A 44 2.56 0.86 8.53
CA ARG A 44 2.06 1.23 9.86
C ARG A 44 1.99 0.02 10.80
N GLN A 45 1.48 -1.11 10.30
CA GLN A 45 1.42 -2.35 11.08
C GLN A 45 2.83 -2.88 11.43
N LEU A 46 3.79 -2.76 10.52
CA LEU A 46 5.19 -3.11 10.79
C LEU A 46 5.79 -2.22 11.88
N VAL A 47 5.54 -0.92 11.84
CA VAL A 47 5.99 0.02 12.88
C VAL A 47 5.38 -0.33 14.24
N VAL A 48 4.08 -0.62 14.31
CA VAL A 48 3.42 -1.08 15.55
C VAL A 48 4.03 -2.39 16.03
N SER A 49 4.29 -3.31 15.12
CA SER A 49 4.89 -4.62 15.42
C SER A 49 6.32 -4.49 15.95
N ALA A 50 7.06 -3.48 15.54
CA ALA A 50 8.39 -3.14 16.06
C ALA A 50 8.35 -2.59 17.51
N GLY A 51 7.16 -2.36 18.07
CA GLY A 51 6.98 -1.95 19.46
C GLY A 51 6.45 -0.54 19.67
N PHE A 52 6.23 0.23 18.59
CA PHE A 52 5.69 1.58 18.68
C PHE A 52 4.19 1.57 18.99
N VAL A 53 3.74 2.52 19.81
CA VAL A 53 2.31 2.72 20.02
C VAL A 53 1.66 3.27 18.75
N SER A 54 0.37 3.01 18.57
CA SER A 54 -0.37 3.40 17.37
C SER A 54 -0.22 4.87 17.01
N LYS A 55 -0.26 5.78 17.98
CA LYS A 55 -0.07 7.23 17.75
C LYS A 55 1.30 7.56 17.16
N MET A 56 2.35 6.88 17.60
CA MET A 56 3.70 7.08 17.04
C MET A 56 3.81 6.48 15.64
N ALA A 57 3.22 5.31 15.41
CA ALA A 57 3.15 4.71 14.08
C ALA A 57 2.42 5.62 13.07
N ASP A 58 1.33 6.25 13.49
CA ASP A 58 0.62 7.24 12.68
C ASP A 58 1.50 8.44 12.32
N ARG A 59 2.30 8.92 13.28
CA ARG A 59 3.26 10.02 13.03
C ARG A 59 4.38 9.60 12.06
N VAL A 60 4.96 8.42 12.23
CA VAL A 60 6.00 7.89 11.34
C VAL A 60 5.47 7.83 9.92
N VAL A 61 4.33 7.15 9.70
CA VAL A 61 3.77 6.99 8.36
C VAL A 61 3.25 8.31 7.79
N GLY A 62 2.70 9.18 8.64
CA GLY A 62 2.23 10.52 8.25
C GLY A 62 3.33 11.47 7.80
N SER A 63 4.57 11.28 8.26
CA SER A 63 5.73 12.07 7.84
C SER A 63 6.32 11.63 6.49
N LEU A 64 5.91 10.47 5.97
CA LEU A 64 6.39 9.95 4.69
C LEU A 64 5.60 10.57 3.53
N HIS A 65 6.28 11.16 2.58
CA HIS A 65 5.66 11.76 1.41
C HIS A 65 5.96 10.96 0.13
N GLY A 66 4.89 10.47 -0.51
CA GLY A 66 4.98 9.70 -1.75
C GLY A 66 5.47 8.26 -1.57
N LEU A 67 5.51 7.53 -2.67
CA LEU A 67 5.87 6.11 -2.71
C LEU A 67 7.34 5.84 -2.35
N GLU A 68 8.25 6.71 -2.77
CA GLU A 68 9.69 6.53 -2.55
C GLU A 68 10.00 6.58 -1.05
N SER A 69 9.43 7.55 -0.29
CA SER A 69 9.62 7.62 1.16
C SER A 69 9.10 6.38 1.88
N VAL A 70 7.95 5.84 1.45
CA VAL A 70 7.39 4.60 2.00
C VAL A 70 8.31 3.41 1.70
N LYS A 71 8.83 3.33 0.47
CA LYS A 71 9.78 2.30 0.06
C LYS A 71 11.06 2.33 0.90
N ASP A 72 11.62 3.53 1.09
CA ASP A 72 12.89 3.69 1.81
C ASP A 72 12.74 3.41 3.31
N ALA A 73 11.59 3.75 3.89
CA ALA A 73 11.30 3.44 5.29
C ALA A 73 11.04 1.95 5.54
N TRP A 74 10.73 1.16 4.51
CA TRP A 74 10.32 -0.24 4.67
C TRP A 74 11.38 -1.10 5.34
N GLU A 75 12.63 -0.99 4.92
CA GLU A 75 13.76 -1.74 5.45
C GLU A 75 13.97 -1.54 6.96
N LEU A 76 13.62 -0.36 7.48
CA LEU A 76 13.75 -0.04 8.89
C LEU A 76 12.78 -0.85 9.77
N TYR A 77 11.61 -1.19 9.24
CA TYR A 77 10.50 -1.78 10.00
C TYR A 77 10.15 -3.20 9.56
N ASP A 78 10.71 -3.69 8.45
CA ASP A 78 10.56 -5.10 8.08
C ASP A 78 11.27 -6.00 9.11
N PRO A 79 10.62 -7.07 9.60
CA PRO A 79 11.23 -7.95 10.61
C PRO A 79 12.57 -8.57 10.21
N LYS A 80 12.79 -8.69 8.90
CA LYS A 80 14.04 -9.23 8.31
C LYS A 80 14.90 -8.14 7.67
N HIS A 81 14.56 -6.87 7.87
CA HIS A 81 15.25 -5.70 7.31
C HIS A 81 15.46 -5.78 5.79
N ARG A 82 14.43 -6.25 5.07
CA ARG A 82 14.44 -6.33 3.61
C ARG A 82 13.90 -5.03 3.00
N LYS A 83 14.47 -4.64 1.89
CA LYS A 83 13.93 -3.55 1.07
C LYS A 83 12.59 -3.96 0.46
N LEU A 84 11.67 -3.02 0.33
CA LEU A 84 10.38 -3.30 -0.32
C LEU A 84 10.57 -3.85 -1.75
N THR A 85 11.58 -3.34 -2.47
CA THR A 85 11.93 -3.81 -3.82
C THR A 85 12.50 -5.23 -3.89
N ASN A 86 12.87 -5.81 -2.74
CA ASN A 86 13.27 -7.22 -2.67
C ASN A 86 12.07 -8.14 -2.40
N LEU A 87 10.95 -7.56 -1.98
CA LEU A 87 9.69 -8.28 -1.73
C LEU A 87 8.78 -8.23 -2.95
N ILE A 88 8.59 -7.05 -3.50
CA ILE A 88 7.76 -6.82 -4.69
C ILE A 88 8.61 -7.06 -5.93
N THR A 89 8.08 -7.76 -6.93
CA THR A 89 8.81 -8.00 -8.19
C THR A 89 9.18 -6.68 -8.86
N PRO A 90 10.33 -6.60 -9.56
CA PRO A 90 10.70 -5.39 -10.30
C PRO A 90 9.64 -4.96 -11.32
N ALA A 91 8.95 -5.93 -11.93
CA ALA A 91 7.86 -5.65 -12.88
C ALA A 91 6.67 -4.97 -12.22
N ASP A 92 6.22 -5.47 -11.07
CA ASP A 92 5.11 -4.89 -10.31
C ASP A 92 5.47 -3.52 -9.73
N TRP A 93 6.69 -3.39 -9.20
CA TRP A 93 7.17 -2.10 -8.72
C TRP A 93 7.21 -1.06 -9.84
N LYS A 94 7.69 -1.44 -11.04
CA LYS A 94 7.68 -0.56 -12.21
C LYS A 94 6.27 -0.14 -12.59
N ARG A 95 5.30 -1.07 -12.64
CA ARG A 95 3.89 -0.75 -12.92
C ARG A 95 3.33 0.29 -11.96
N ILE A 96 3.57 0.12 -10.67
CA ILE A 96 3.12 1.04 -9.62
C ILE A 96 3.76 2.41 -9.79
N LYS A 97 5.07 2.46 -10.01
CA LYS A 97 5.83 3.70 -10.17
C LYS A 97 5.39 4.49 -11.41
N ASP A 98 5.25 3.81 -12.54
CA ASP A 98 4.80 4.43 -13.79
C ASP A 98 3.37 4.97 -13.66
N ALA A 99 2.47 4.20 -13.06
CA ALA A 99 1.09 4.62 -12.81
C ALA A 99 1.01 5.80 -11.83
N SER A 100 1.84 5.82 -10.79
CA SER A 100 1.93 6.93 -9.86
C SER A 100 2.44 8.21 -10.54
N ALA A 101 3.40 8.10 -11.44
CA ALA A 101 3.87 9.23 -12.23
C ALA A 101 2.78 9.76 -13.16
N MET A 102 2.03 8.88 -13.83
CA MET A 102 0.87 9.26 -14.64
C MET A 102 -0.20 9.98 -13.82
N ARG A 103 -0.58 9.41 -12.67
CA ARG A 103 -1.54 10.01 -11.74
C ARG A 103 -1.12 11.41 -11.32
N ASN A 104 0.14 11.60 -10.94
CA ASN A 104 0.64 12.91 -10.51
C ASN A 104 0.48 13.96 -11.63
N LYS A 105 0.87 13.64 -12.84
CA LYS A 105 0.72 14.55 -13.99
C LYS A 105 -0.74 14.86 -14.32
N LEU A 106 -1.64 13.88 -14.18
CA LEU A 106 -3.08 14.09 -14.34
C LEU A 106 -3.64 15.05 -13.27
N ILE A 107 -3.32 14.81 -12.01
CA ILE A 107 -3.86 15.61 -10.89
C ILE A 107 -3.34 17.04 -10.93
N HIS A 108 -2.07 17.25 -11.30
CA HIS A 108 -1.48 18.58 -11.40
C HIS A 108 -1.77 19.29 -12.73
N GLY A 109 -2.53 18.65 -13.62
CA GLY A 109 -2.88 19.24 -14.92
C GLY A 109 -1.68 19.38 -15.89
N GLU A 110 -0.56 18.70 -15.58
CA GLU A 110 0.65 18.78 -16.40
C GLU A 110 0.52 18.03 -17.73
N ARG A 111 -0.30 16.99 -17.75
CA ARG A 111 -0.49 16.14 -18.93
C ARG A 111 -1.86 15.45 -18.92
N VAL A 112 -2.46 15.39 -20.09
CA VAL A 112 -3.61 14.55 -20.38
C VAL A 112 -3.12 13.28 -21.08
N TYR A 113 -3.67 12.14 -20.70
CA TYR A 113 -3.36 10.84 -21.30
C TYR A 113 -4.56 10.30 -22.06
N ALA A 114 -4.31 9.53 -23.13
CA ALA A 114 -5.38 8.78 -23.78
C ALA A 114 -6.06 7.83 -22.81
N LEU A 115 -7.38 7.70 -22.90
CA LEU A 115 -8.16 6.84 -22.00
C LEU A 115 -7.69 5.37 -22.03
N ALA A 116 -7.29 4.89 -23.22
CA ALA A 116 -6.72 3.55 -23.36
C ALA A 116 -5.42 3.36 -22.54
N ALA A 117 -4.55 4.38 -22.50
CA ALA A 117 -3.33 4.32 -21.69
C ALA A 117 -3.65 4.30 -20.19
N CYS A 118 -4.65 5.06 -19.76
CA CYS A 118 -5.13 5.02 -18.37
C CYS A 118 -5.70 3.64 -18.01
N LEU A 119 -6.47 3.02 -18.91
CA LEU A 119 -7.04 1.70 -18.73
C LEU A 119 -5.95 0.62 -18.58
N GLU A 120 -4.96 0.60 -19.48
CA GLU A 120 -3.86 -0.36 -19.43
C GLU A 120 -3.01 -0.19 -18.16
N SER A 121 -2.73 1.05 -17.77
CA SER A 121 -2.04 1.33 -16.52
C SER A 121 -2.84 0.85 -15.31
N THR A 122 -4.16 1.09 -15.28
CA THR A 122 -5.04 0.59 -14.21
C THR A 122 -5.01 -0.93 -14.11
N LYS A 123 -5.11 -1.65 -15.22
CA LYS A 123 -5.02 -3.13 -15.23
C LYS A 123 -3.67 -3.60 -14.65
N GLY A 124 -2.57 -2.98 -15.04
CA GLY A 124 -1.26 -3.30 -14.51
C GLY A 124 -1.16 -3.08 -13.00
N VAL A 125 -1.73 -1.98 -12.49
CA VAL A 125 -1.78 -1.69 -11.05
C VAL A 125 -2.62 -2.70 -10.30
N LEU A 126 -3.76 -3.13 -10.83
CA LEU A 126 -4.62 -4.14 -10.19
C LEU A 126 -3.92 -5.51 -10.09
N VAL A 127 -3.17 -5.90 -11.11
CA VAL A 127 -2.34 -7.12 -11.05
C VAL A 127 -1.31 -7.00 -9.92
N ALA A 128 -0.55 -5.91 -9.88
CA ALA A 128 0.45 -5.67 -8.85
C ALA A 128 -0.18 -5.62 -7.45
N LEU A 129 -1.34 -4.99 -7.31
CA LEU A 129 -2.07 -4.90 -6.04
C LEU A 129 -2.48 -6.30 -5.51
N GLY A 130 -2.97 -7.17 -6.39
CA GLY A 130 -3.30 -8.56 -6.05
C GLY A 130 -2.07 -9.33 -5.54
N THR A 131 -0.96 -9.25 -6.28
CA THR A 131 0.31 -9.88 -5.90
C THR A 131 0.82 -9.37 -4.54
N ILE A 132 0.76 -8.05 -4.33
CA ILE A 132 1.19 -7.42 -3.06
C ILE A 132 0.31 -7.88 -1.90
N LYS A 133 -0.99 -7.95 -2.10
CA LYS A 133 -1.92 -8.39 -1.06
C LYS A 133 -1.61 -9.82 -0.61
N GLU A 134 -1.41 -10.74 -1.55
CA GLU A 134 -1.06 -12.13 -1.26
C GLU A 134 0.30 -12.23 -0.56
N LEU A 135 1.29 -11.52 -1.08
CA LEU A 135 2.64 -11.47 -0.52
C LEU A 135 2.63 -10.97 0.94
N PHE A 136 1.97 -9.86 1.21
CA PHE A 136 1.92 -9.30 2.57
C PHE A 136 1.10 -10.17 3.50
N GLY A 137 0.04 -10.81 3.02
CA GLY A 137 -0.71 -11.79 3.77
C GLY A 137 0.16 -12.97 4.21
N ALA A 138 1.00 -13.50 3.30
CA ALA A 138 1.92 -14.59 3.57
C ALA A 138 3.07 -14.18 4.50
N GLU A 139 3.70 -13.04 4.26
CA GLU A 139 4.89 -12.60 4.99
C GLU A 139 4.56 -12.00 6.37
N TYR A 140 3.46 -11.28 6.50
CA TYR A 140 3.13 -10.50 7.69
C TYR A 140 1.83 -10.92 8.37
N ALA A 141 1.06 -11.84 7.79
CA ALA A 141 -0.32 -12.13 8.19
C ALA A 141 -1.19 -10.86 8.27
N TYR A 142 -0.86 -9.87 7.45
CA TYR A 142 -1.51 -8.57 7.35
C TYR A 142 -1.22 -7.92 5.99
N SER A 143 -2.24 -7.63 5.24
CA SER A 143 -2.11 -7.07 3.88
C SER A 143 -2.49 -5.59 3.77
N GLY A 144 -2.74 -4.92 4.88
CA GLY A 144 -3.22 -3.55 4.91
C GLY A 144 -4.75 -3.42 4.92
N TRP A 145 -5.48 -4.53 4.80
CA TRP A 145 -6.94 -4.53 4.67
C TRP A 145 -7.67 -5.19 5.84
N GLU A 146 -6.98 -5.95 6.66
CA GLU A 146 -7.47 -6.53 7.88
C GLU A 146 -7.52 -5.50 9.02
N SER A 147 -8.13 -5.87 10.13
CA SER A 147 -8.08 -5.08 11.36
C SER A 147 -6.65 -4.99 11.88
N ALA A 148 -6.20 -3.79 12.20
CA ALA A 148 -4.88 -3.56 12.74
C ALA A 148 -4.67 -4.30 14.07
N LYS A 149 -3.54 -4.98 14.21
CA LYS A 149 -3.16 -5.68 15.45
C LYS A 149 -2.37 -4.73 16.34
N SER A 150 -2.65 -4.79 17.67
CA SER A 150 -1.84 -4.03 18.62
C SER A 150 -0.42 -4.61 18.74
N ARG A 151 0.52 -3.81 19.26
CA ARG A 151 1.90 -4.26 19.49
C ARG A 151 2.00 -5.45 20.46
N ARG A 152 1.03 -5.61 21.37
CA ARG A 152 0.98 -6.72 22.33
C ARG A 152 0.60 -8.05 21.67
N VAL A 153 -0.17 -8.00 20.60
CA VAL A 153 -0.68 -9.17 19.89
C VAL A 153 0.21 -9.53 18.69
N SER A 154 0.84 -8.53 18.06
CA SER A 154 1.73 -8.78 16.93
C SER A 154 2.98 -9.51 17.37
N LYS A 155 3.36 -10.55 16.60
CA LYS A 155 4.54 -11.38 16.85
C LYS A 155 5.65 -11.16 15.81
N LEU A 156 5.48 -10.23 14.87
CA LEU A 156 6.37 -10.08 13.73
C LEU A 156 7.83 -9.77 14.12
N HIS A 157 8.03 -8.90 15.13
CA HIS A 157 9.35 -8.50 15.61
C HIS A 157 9.73 -9.12 16.97
N ARG A 158 9.03 -10.15 17.41
CA ARG A 158 9.37 -10.80 18.67
C ARG A 158 10.63 -11.65 18.51
N ASP A 159 11.70 -11.24 19.18
CA ASP A 159 12.81 -12.11 19.43
C ASP A 159 12.40 -13.14 20.51
N PRO A 160 12.45 -14.46 20.21
CA PRO A 160 12.13 -15.49 21.21
C PRO A 160 13.04 -15.46 22.43
N LYS A 161 14.22 -14.83 22.34
CA LYS A 161 15.19 -14.67 23.43
C LYS A 161 14.86 -13.48 24.34
N VAL A 162 14.09 -12.52 23.88
CA VAL A 162 13.69 -11.35 24.67
C VAL A 162 12.47 -11.70 25.51
N ARG A 163 12.66 -11.82 26.82
CA ARG A 163 11.56 -11.91 27.77
C ARG A 163 10.93 -10.53 27.93
N ILE A 164 9.75 -10.33 27.38
CA ILE A 164 8.98 -9.14 27.68
C ILE A 164 8.49 -9.28 29.12
N ALA A 165 8.96 -8.40 30.00
CA ALA A 165 8.42 -8.29 31.34
C ALA A 165 6.90 -8.07 31.26
N ARG A 166 6.14 -8.87 32.01
CA ARG A 166 4.69 -8.79 32.12
C ARG A 166 4.26 -7.60 32.96
#